data_4419228c49c98007870b575de08edf3d
#
_entry.id   4419228c49c98007870b575de08edf3d
#
_cell.length_a   1.000
_cell.length_b   1.000
_cell.length_c   1.000
_cell.angle_alpha   90.00
_cell.angle_beta   90.00
_cell.angle_gamma   90.00
#
_symmetry.space_group_name_H-M   'P 1'
#
loop_
_entity.id
_entity.type
_entity.pdbx_description
1 polymer ?
#
loop_
_entity_poly.entity_id
_entity_poly.type
_entity_poly.pdbx_seq_one_letter_code
_entity_poly.pdbx_strand_id
1 'polypeptide(L)'
;MKKLIYSAVMALVLSCFIGCTPRVSVGDEPQLDETNSTLDGKYYDNTEYKCWKFTWEYTEKSTGEADVHESGVDYEWLTELWAQYEKAMWLYSHNVSASGYGASASVTGTCTLEQTPDDESTCYDRDEDE
;
A
#
# COMPACT_ATOMS: atom_id res chain seq x y z
N MET A 1 5.50 4.50 -5.28
CA MET A 1 4.29 4.08 -4.56
C MET A 1 3.12 5.06 -4.64
N LYS A 2 3.37 6.34 -4.80
CA LYS A 2 2.31 7.37 -4.68
C LYS A 2 1.31 7.45 -5.85
N LYS A 3 1.63 6.96 -7.04
CA LYS A 3 0.80 7.18 -8.26
C LYS A 3 -0.22 6.08 -8.57
N LEU A 4 -0.07 4.88 -8.03
CA LEU A 4 -0.91 3.72 -8.38
C LEU A 4 -2.03 3.42 -7.38
N ILE A 5 -1.91 3.94 -6.15
CA ILE A 5 -2.85 3.68 -5.05
C ILE A 5 -4.26 4.22 -5.33
N TYR A 6 -4.35 5.36 -6.05
CA TYR A 6 -5.63 6.03 -6.26
C TYR A 6 -6.51 5.40 -7.33
N SER A 7 -5.91 4.71 -8.29
CA SER A 7 -6.65 4.18 -9.44
C SER A 7 -7.50 2.95 -9.09
N ALA A 8 -6.95 1.98 -8.35
CA ALA A 8 -7.65 0.75 -7.99
C ALA A 8 -8.74 0.96 -6.95
N VAL A 9 -8.45 1.73 -5.90
CA VAL A 9 -9.42 2.02 -4.84
C VAL A 9 -10.55 2.92 -5.37
N MET A 10 -10.25 3.87 -6.25
CA MET A 10 -11.26 4.73 -6.86
C MET A 10 -12.15 3.96 -7.84
N ALA A 11 -11.62 3.01 -8.58
CA ALA A 11 -12.44 2.15 -9.45
C ALA A 11 -13.43 1.30 -8.66
N LEU A 12 -13.00 0.76 -7.51
CA LEU A 12 -13.87 0.00 -6.60
C LEU A 12 -14.96 0.87 -5.98
N VAL A 13 -14.62 2.08 -5.56
CA VAL A 13 -15.57 3.02 -4.95
C VAL A 13 -16.58 3.53 -5.98
N LEU A 14 -16.14 3.84 -7.20
CA LEU A 14 -17.02 4.35 -8.27
C LEU A 14 -18.02 3.31 -8.75
N SER A 15 -17.63 2.02 -8.80
CA SER A 15 -18.57 0.96 -9.18
C SER A 15 -19.67 0.71 -8.14
N CYS A 16 -19.47 1.18 -6.90
CA CYS A 16 -20.44 1.02 -5.82
C CYS A 16 -21.48 2.15 -5.72
N PHE A 17 -21.30 3.26 -6.44
CA PHE A 17 -22.21 4.41 -6.33
C PHE A 17 -23.50 4.33 -7.15
N ILE A 18 -23.64 3.30 -8.00
CA ILE A 18 -24.80 3.18 -8.89
C ILE A 18 -25.87 2.26 -8.27
N GLY A 19 -26.52 2.76 -7.21
CA GLY A 19 -27.76 2.16 -6.68
C GLY A 19 -27.62 0.82 -5.97
N CYS A 20 -26.44 0.42 -5.56
CA CYS A 20 -26.19 -0.82 -4.86
C CYS A 20 -26.04 -0.61 -3.36
N THR A 21 -26.45 -1.61 -2.56
CA THR A 21 -25.96 -1.75 -1.19
C THR A 21 -24.68 -2.61 -1.24
N PRO A 22 -23.49 -2.03 -1.49
CA PRO A 22 -22.28 -2.82 -1.62
C PRO A 22 -21.81 -3.33 -0.27
N ARG A 23 -21.32 -4.58 -0.25
CA ARG A 23 -20.54 -5.08 0.86
C ARG A 23 -19.07 -4.76 0.55
N VAL A 24 -18.48 -3.92 1.38
CA VAL A 24 -17.06 -3.57 1.27
C VAL A 24 -16.34 -4.20 2.45
N SER A 25 -15.29 -4.96 2.15
CA SER A 25 -14.40 -5.52 3.15
C SER A 25 -13.04 -4.86 3.04
N VAL A 26 -12.64 -4.20 4.11
CA VAL A 26 -11.38 -3.47 4.23
C VAL A 26 -10.77 -3.87 5.58
N GLY A 27 -9.45 -4.06 5.63
CA GLY A 27 -8.75 -4.31 6.89
C GLY A 27 -8.78 -3.09 7.81
N ASP A 28 -8.18 -3.23 8.98
CA ASP A 28 -8.07 -2.14 9.94
C ASP A 28 -7.05 -1.11 9.46
N GLU A 29 -7.41 0.18 9.57
CA GLU A 29 -6.48 1.26 9.26
C GLU A 29 -5.31 1.25 10.25
N PRO A 30 -4.05 1.36 9.75
CA PRO A 30 -2.90 1.42 10.63
C PRO A 30 -2.97 2.61 11.59
N GLN A 31 -2.68 2.37 12.87
CA GLN A 31 -2.70 3.38 13.92
C GLN A 31 -1.29 3.87 14.22
N LEU A 32 -0.95 5.04 13.69
CA LEU A 32 0.35 5.69 13.90
C LEU A 32 0.29 6.62 15.10
N ASP A 33 1.23 6.48 16.01
CA ASP A 33 1.47 7.42 17.12
C ASP A 33 2.90 7.92 17.03
N GLU A 34 3.09 9.08 16.40
CA GLU A 34 4.41 9.70 16.24
C GLU A 34 5.04 10.09 17.58
N THR A 35 4.22 10.49 18.56
CA THR A 35 4.72 10.93 19.87
C THR A 35 5.41 9.81 20.61
N ASN A 36 4.86 8.60 20.54
CA ASN A 36 5.41 7.41 21.18
C ASN A 36 6.21 6.49 20.23
N SER A 37 6.37 6.90 18.98
CA SER A 37 7.05 6.12 17.94
C SER A 37 6.50 4.72 17.78
N THR A 38 5.16 4.60 17.81
CA THR A 38 4.47 3.31 17.67
C THR A 38 3.59 3.24 16.44
N LEU A 39 3.49 2.05 15.90
CA LEU A 39 2.55 1.68 14.86
C LEU A 39 1.82 0.43 15.32
N ASP A 40 0.48 0.52 15.43
CA ASP A 40 -0.35 -0.55 15.97
C ASP A 40 0.15 -1.06 17.33
N GLY A 41 0.64 -0.14 18.16
CA GLY A 41 1.14 -0.44 19.49
C GLY A 41 2.57 -0.98 19.55
N LYS A 42 3.25 -1.17 18.43
CA LYS A 42 4.63 -1.65 18.37
C LYS A 42 5.58 -0.48 18.14
N TYR A 43 6.65 -0.43 18.94
CA TYR A 43 7.69 0.60 18.81
C TYR A 43 8.58 0.37 17.60
N TYR A 44 8.86 1.45 16.85
CA TYR A 44 9.85 1.49 15.79
C TYR A 44 10.69 2.76 15.93
N ASP A 45 11.96 2.69 15.58
CA ASP A 45 12.84 3.86 15.64
C ASP A 45 12.35 4.98 14.71
N ASN A 46 12.26 6.20 15.24
CA ASN A 46 11.86 7.38 14.49
C ASN A 46 12.93 8.49 14.52
N THR A 47 14.18 8.11 14.72
CA THR A 47 15.30 9.09 14.84
C THR A 47 16.32 8.97 13.72
N GLU A 48 16.57 7.79 13.21
CA GLU A 48 17.59 7.53 12.20
C GLU A 48 16.97 7.28 10.84
N TYR A 49 17.41 8.06 9.86
CA TYR A 49 16.99 7.89 8.46
C TYR A 49 17.85 6.83 7.77
N LYS A 50 17.21 5.99 7.00
CA LYS A 50 17.84 4.91 6.23
C LYS A 50 17.16 4.78 4.88
N CYS A 51 17.81 4.13 3.94
CA CYS A 51 17.22 3.79 2.67
C CYS A 51 16.43 2.49 2.79
N TRP A 52 15.15 2.54 2.46
CA TRP A 52 14.24 1.40 2.53
C TRP A 52 13.78 0.99 1.14
N LYS A 53 13.88 -0.29 0.86
CA LYS A 53 13.39 -0.89 -0.38
C LYS A 53 12.03 -1.51 -0.13
N PHE A 54 11.05 -1.04 -0.89
CA PHE A 54 9.69 -1.60 -0.90
C PHE A 54 9.53 -2.44 -2.15
N THR A 55 9.25 -3.72 -1.99
CA THR A 55 8.92 -4.61 -3.10
C THR A 55 7.46 -4.96 -3.00
N TRP A 56 6.68 -4.60 -4.01
CA TRP A 56 5.24 -4.75 -3.97
C TRP A 56 4.70 -5.44 -5.22
N GLU A 57 3.59 -6.12 -5.04
CA GLU A 57 2.79 -6.66 -6.14
C GLU A 57 1.33 -6.68 -5.73
N TYR A 58 0.44 -6.51 -6.68
CA TYR A 58 -0.98 -6.64 -6.45
C TYR A 58 -1.70 -7.23 -7.65
N THR A 59 -2.87 -7.81 -7.38
CA THR A 59 -3.77 -8.33 -8.40
C THR A 59 -5.15 -7.72 -8.19
N GLU A 60 -5.73 -7.18 -9.27
CA GLU A 60 -7.11 -6.71 -9.29
C GLU A 60 -7.97 -7.75 -10.01
N LYS A 61 -9.12 -8.07 -9.41
CA LYS A 61 -10.11 -8.97 -10.00
C LYS A 61 -11.47 -8.30 -9.98
N SER A 62 -12.19 -8.37 -11.08
CA SER A 62 -13.56 -7.89 -11.15
C SER A 62 -14.38 -8.76 -12.09
N THR A 63 -15.68 -8.87 -11.80
CA THR A 63 -16.60 -9.66 -12.59
C THR A 63 -16.67 -9.15 -14.03
N GLY A 64 -16.42 -10.02 -14.99
CA GLY A 64 -16.48 -9.70 -16.42
C GLY A 64 -15.24 -9.04 -16.99
N GLU A 65 -14.21 -8.82 -16.19
CA GLU A 65 -12.94 -8.21 -16.60
C GLU A 65 -11.80 -9.20 -16.46
N ALA A 66 -10.76 -9.02 -17.27
CA ALA A 66 -9.52 -9.78 -17.10
C ALA A 66 -8.79 -9.33 -15.83
N ASP A 67 -8.11 -10.25 -15.14
CA ASP A 67 -7.30 -9.92 -13.99
C ASP A 67 -6.17 -8.98 -14.39
N VAL A 68 -5.89 -7.98 -13.54
CA VAL A 68 -4.76 -7.08 -13.69
C VAL A 68 -3.74 -7.39 -12.62
N HIS A 69 -2.50 -7.62 -13.01
CA HIS A 69 -1.40 -7.89 -12.10
C HIS A 69 -0.28 -6.87 -12.33
N GLU A 70 0.15 -6.21 -11.28
CA GLU A 70 1.25 -5.26 -11.32
C GLU A 70 2.22 -5.49 -10.17
N SER A 71 3.47 -5.17 -10.40
CA SER A 71 4.54 -5.27 -9.41
C SER A 71 5.58 -4.20 -9.63
N GLY A 72 6.32 -3.89 -8.59
CA GLY A 72 7.38 -2.88 -8.68
C GLY A 72 8.24 -2.84 -7.44
N VAL A 73 9.23 -1.96 -7.51
CA VAL A 73 10.19 -1.71 -6.45
C VAL A 73 10.35 -0.20 -6.29
N ASP A 74 10.25 0.28 -5.06
CA ASP A 74 10.49 1.69 -4.72
C ASP A 74 11.54 1.79 -3.64
N TYR A 75 12.30 2.89 -3.63
CA TYR A 75 13.30 3.19 -2.62
C TYR A 75 12.96 4.52 -1.98
N GLU A 76 12.94 4.57 -0.65
CA GLU A 76 12.63 5.80 0.08
C GLU A 76 13.59 6.01 1.26
N TRP A 77 13.95 7.27 1.50
CA TRP A 77 14.80 7.69 2.61
C TRP A 77 13.92 8.10 3.80
N LEU A 78 13.74 7.18 4.75
CA LEU A 78 12.79 7.31 5.85
C LEU A 78 13.37 6.78 7.16
N THR A 79 12.76 7.19 8.28
CA THR A 79 12.94 6.47 9.53
C THR A 79 12.23 5.11 9.46
N GLU A 80 12.59 4.17 10.34
CA GLU A 80 11.94 2.87 10.39
C GLU A 80 10.43 2.98 10.65
N LEU A 81 10.03 3.87 11.58
CA LEU A 81 8.60 4.09 11.86
C LEU A 81 7.83 4.49 10.59
N TRP A 82 8.34 5.45 9.84
CA TRP A 82 7.68 5.90 8.62
C TRP A 82 7.70 4.86 7.50
N ALA A 83 8.79 4.09 7.40
CA ALA A 83 8.86 2.99 6.43
C ALA A 83 7.81 1.91 6.74
N GLN A 84 7.68 1.52 8.00
CA GLN A 84 6.66 0.56 8.44
C GLN A 84 5.24 1.10 8.23
N TYR A 85 5.03 2.38 8.51
CA TYR A 85 3.74 3.03 8.28
C TYR A 85 3.37 3.06 6.79
N GLU A 86 4.28 3.42 5.92
CA GLU A 86 4.03 3.42 4.47
C GLU A 86 3.71 2.01 3.95
N LYS A 87 4.43 1.01 4.40
CA LYS A 87 4.12 -0.40 4.08
C LYS A 87 2.71 -0.77 4.55
N ALA A 88 2.36 -0.43 5.78
CA ALA A 88 1.05 -0.75 6.35
C ALA A 88 -0.08 -0.04 5.60
N MET A 89 0.09 1.21 5.22
CA MET A 89 -0.90 1.96 4.44
C MET A 89 -1.04 1.42 3.02
N TRP A 90 0.08 1.00 2.40
CA TRP A 90 0.03 0.35 1.10
C TRP A 90 -0.77 -0.94 1.16
N LEU A 91 -0.51 -1.80 2.17
CA LEU A 91 -1.26 -3.04 2.38
C LEU A 91 -2.75 -2.77 2.66
N TYR A 92 -3.03 -1.77 3.47
CA TYR A 92 -4.41 -1.35 3.77
C TYR A 92 -5.17 -0.96 2.49
N SER A 93 -4.55 -0.20 1.60
CA SER A 93 -5.17 0.26 0.36
C SER A 93 -5.22 -0.80 -0.75
N HIS A 94 -4.42 -1.88 -0.67
CA HIS A 94 -4.34 -2.92 -1.69
C HIS A 94 -4.91 -4.28 -1.23
N ASN A 95 -5.72 -4.29 -0.18
CA ASN A 95 -6.42 -5.49 0.29
C ASN A 95 -7.86 -5.12 0.62
N VAL A 96 -8.63 -4.84 -0.44
CA VAL A 96 -10.00 -4.35 -0.37
C VAL A 96 -10.86 -5.19 -1.30
N SER A 97 -12.06 -5.53 -0.86
CA SER A 97 -13.04 -6.21 -1.72
C SER A 97 -14.41 -5.54 -1.60
N ALA A 98 -15.16 -5.56 -2.67
CA ALA A 98 -16.53 -5.08 -2.72
C ALA A 98 -17.39 -6.03 -3.55
N SER A 99 -18.63 -6.23 -3.14
CA SER A 99 -19.58 -7.07 -3.87
C SER A 99 -21.01 -6.50 -3.76
N GLY A 100 -21.81 -6.74 -4.78
CA GLY A 100 -23.21 -6.35 -4.83
C GLY A 100 -23.83 -6.70 -6.17
N TYR A 101 -25.11 -7.08 -6.17
CA TYR A 101 -25.90 -7.38 -7.38
C TYR A 101 -25.25 -8.34 -8.36
N GLY A 102 -24.64 -9.42 -7.87
CA GLY A 102 -24.00 -10.42 -8.72
C GLY A 102 -22.65 -10.02 -9.30
N ALA A 103 -22.14 -8.85 -8.95
CA ALA A 103 -20.82 -8.38 -9.35
C ALA A 103 -19.90 -8.28 -8.12
N SER A 104 -18.61 -8.48 -8.35
CA SER A 104 -17.60 -8.31 -7.30
C SER A 104 -16.33 -7.72 -7.88
N ALA A 105 -15.60 -7.01 -7.04
CA ALA A 105 -14.27 -6.51 -7.36
C ALA A 105 -13.37 -6.64 -6.13
N SER A 106 -12.10 -6.95 -6.35
CA SER A 106 -11.14 -7.05 -5.26
C SER A 106 -9.75 -6.64 -5.70
N VAL A 107 -8.99 -6.14 -4.76
CA VAL A 107 -7.55 -5.92 -4.89
C VAL A 107 -6.87 -6.73 -3.79
N THR A 108 -5.86 -7.50 -4.15
CA THR A 108 -5.04 -8.26 -3.19
C THR A 108 -3.58 -7.93 -3.46
N GLY A 109 -2.89 -7.46 -2.45
CA GLY A 109 -1.50 -7.04 -2.60
C GLY A 109 -0.60 -7.51 -1.48
N THR A 110 0.68 -7.62 -1.81
CA THR A 110 1.76 -7.91 -0.86
C THR A 110 2.84 -6.84 -0.99
N CYS A 111 3.45 -6.50 0.12
CA CYS A 111 4.55 -5.54 0.16
C CYS A 111 5.57 -6.01 1.19
N THR A 112 6.82 -6.10 0.76
CA THR A 112 7.93 -6.41 1.65
C THR A 112 8.82 -5.19 1.82
N LEU A 113 9.42 -5.06 2.99
CA LEU A 113 10.27 -3.95 3.38
C LEU A 113 11.64 -4.46 3.74
N GLU A 114 12.67 -3.88 3.14
CA GLU A 114 14.05 -4.25 3.40
C GLU A 114 14.90 -2.98 3.56
N GLN A 115 15.71 -2.95 4.61
CA GLN A 115 16.69 -1.88 4.78
C GLN A 115 17.88 -2.13 3.86
N THR A 116 18.33 -1.09 3.16
CA THR A 116 19.53 -1.14 2.32
C THR A 116 20.67 -0.35 2.97
N PRO A 117 21.93 -0.65 2.65
CA PRO A 117 23.07 0.09 3.19
C PRO A 117 23.36 1.42 2.47
N ASP A 118 22.49 1.86 1.57
CA ASP A 118 22.71 3.04 0.74
C ASP A 118 22.59 4.32 1.53
N ASP A 119 23.34 5.36 1.13
CA ASP A 119 23.17 6.71 1.65
C ASP A 119 21.97 7.41 0.97
N GLU A 120 21.66 8.62 1.44
CA GLU A 120 20.50 9.39 0.95
C GLU A 120 20.54 9.61 -0.57
N SER A 121 21.68 10.03 -1.11
CA SER A 121 21.86 10.32 -2.53
C SER A 121 21.66 9.05 -3.38
N THR A 122 22.30 7.96 -2.98
CA THR A 122 22.19 6.66 -3.68
C THR A 122 20.77 6.12 -3.61
N CYS A 123 20.09 6.34 -2.49
CA CYS A 123 18.69 5.94 -2.30
C CYS A 123 17.76 6.62 -3.31
N TYR A 124 17.90 7.94 -3.48
CA TYR A 124 17.12 8.68 -4.47
C TYR A 124 17.46 8.28 -5.91
N ASP A 125 18.73 8.08 -6.21
CA ASP A 125 19.16 7.64 -7.54
C ASP A 125 18.55 6.29 -7.92
N ARG A 126 18.47 5.36 -6.97
CA ARG A 126 17.84 4.05 -7.21
C ARG A 126 16.35 4.16 -7.50
N ASP A 127 15.66 5.05 -6.80
CA ASP A 127 14.22 5.24 -7.00
C ASP A 127 13.91 5.81 -8.38
N GLU A 128 14.79 6.67 -8.92
CA GLU A 128 14.64 7.23 -10.26
C GLU A 128 14.91 6.20 -11.36
N ASP A 129 15.77 5.22 -11.12
CA ASP A 129 16.15 4.17 -12.09
C ASP A 129 15.14 3.01 -12.15
N GLU A 130 14.25 2.92 -11.20
CA GLU A 130 13.19 1.91 -11.15
C GLU A 130 11.87 2.50 -11.69
#